data_46e79c7f5092c49775136cc37d0a74f0
#
_entry.id   46e79c7f5092c49775136cc37d0a74f0
#
_cell.length_a   1.000
_cell.length_b   1.000
_cell.length_c   1.000
_cell.angle_alpha   90.00
_cell.angle_beta   90.00
_cell.angle_gamma   90.00
#
_symmetry.space_group_name_H-M   'P 1'
#
loop_
_entity.id
_entity.type
_entity.pdbx_description
1 polymer ?
#
loop_
_entity_poly.entity_id
_entity_poly.type
_entity_poly.pdbx_seq_one_letter_code
_entity_poly.pdbx_strand_id
1 'polypeptide(L)'
;MNEEKHVEFILKISGIGMAIVTVIGVFQYFGLDFFQSNFGKHLITNPGWWKNLKELTFNFVPKTSYTTLYNPNFLSFYFGMLIVLAVCLFIASKKIWHRIVLAVAVVCCAICLKGSGSASGWMALALAAVVLILVLLSRKKKLFVVGAVVVVIGIIAAIVLGNTTSAGENIKNTIVGTYRMSDRWALNGVETNTDDVVLDIHGNKLSVSYTVGEDGTTQISCKDSDGNELSQTIVDADNQVTTMDDSRFSGVQLQPVSFGDSLPGICATIDGVQWNFINTDENGYEYLNPAGKLVKFENPKVSKVFLDDAMSNRGHIWNKTIPLLGKHAFMGSGANTYMFEVPQEDYISQNYVYGANSYDVKAHSWYLQQWVETGLLGTLALLVFLFWYLVQSVRIYRRVDLHESISWVGFGLFAAVLVYMIAGIANDSNVCTAPVFWGMLGLGLAVNRMLVKKENLFVKETAVSAESDTAVKQSIPKAAESAKADTAQTVQNTQGAGVTESSVRKKSSKKQSRKQRKNQK
;
A
#
# COMPACT_ATOMS: atom_id res chain seq x y z
N MET A 1 7.82 6.34 -29.32
CA MET A 1 6.69 5.64 -29.99
C MET A 1 5.84 6.71 -30.65
N ASN A 2 5.88 6.82 -31.97
CA ASN A 2 5.26 7.93 -32.73
C ASN A 2 4.12 7.44 -33.64
N GLU A 3 3.88 6.16 -33.74
CA GLU A 3 2.88 5.59 -34.65
C GLU A 3 1.86 4.72 -33.89
N GLU A 4 0.59 4.85 -34.27
CA GLU A 4 -0.52 4.06 -33.73
C GLU A 4 -0.30 2.54 -33.87
N LYS A 5 0.38 2.13 -34.95
CA LYS A 5 0.75 0.71 -35.20
C LYS A 5 1.60 0.10 -34.08
N HIS A 6 2.52 0.86 -33.49
CA HIS A 6 3.34 0.37 -32.38
C HIS A 6 2.52 0.15 -31.11
N VAL A 7 1.56 1.05 -30.85
CA VAL A 7 0.62 0.91 -29.72
C VAL A 7 -0.24 -0.34 -29.92
N GLU A 8 -0.79 -0.51 -31.11
CA GLU A 8 -1.61 -1.67 -31.45
C GLU A 8 -0.83 -2.99 -31.34
N PHE A 9 0.43 -3.00 -31.83
CA PHE A 9 1.30 -4.17 -31.72
C PHE A 9 1.56 -4.57 -30.27
N ILE A 10 1.92 -3.60 -29.41
CA ILE A 10 2.20 -3.87 -28.00
C ILE A 10 0.93 -4.36 -27.28
N LEU A 11 -0.22 -3.74 -27.54
CA LEU A 11 -1.49 -4.19 -26.96
C LEU A 11 -1.87 -5.62 -27.40
N LYS A 12 -1.61 -5.99 -28.65
CA LYS A 12 -1.84 -7.35 -29.13
C LYS A 12 -0.96 -8.37 -28.43
N ILE A 13 0.34 -8.12 -28.35
CA ILE A 13 1.28 -9.03 -27.67
C ILE A 13 0.95 -9.16 -26.18
N SER A 14 0.76 -8.01 -25.49
CA SER A 14 0.36 -8.01 -24.09
C SER A 14 -0.99 -8.71 -23.89
N GLY A 15 -1.93 -8.52 -24.80
CA GLY A 15 -3.25 -9.14 -24.78
C GLY A 15 -3.21 -10.67 -24.81
N ILE A 16 -2.23 -11.27 -25.49
CA ILE A 16 -2.03 -12.74 -25.48
C ILE A 16 -1.66 -13.22 -24.07
N GLY A 17 -0.67 -12.58 -23.43
CA GLY A 17 -0.29 -12.93 -22.06
C GLY A 17 -1.44 -12.74 -21.07
N MET A 18 -2.17 -11.63 -21.21
CA MET A 18 -3.34 -11.34 -20.38
C MET A 18 -4.45 -12.36 -20.56
N ALA A 19 -4.69 -12.83 -21.80
CA ALA A 19 -5.68 -13.86 -22.09
C ALA A 19 -5.30 -15.20 -21.43
N ILE A 20 -4.03 -15.61 -21.49
CA ILE A 20 -3.55 -16.84 -20.84
C ILE A 20 -3.82 -16.79 -19.33
N VAL A 21 -3.43 -15.69 -18.67
CA VAL A 21 -3.64 -15.49 -17.23
C VAL A 21 -5.14 -15.52 -16.88
N THR A 22 -5.97 -14.89 -17.72
CA THR A 22 -7.42 -14.84 -17.53
C THR A 22 -8.05 -16.23 -17.66
N VAL A 23 -7.65 -17.00 -18.67
CA VAL A 23 -8.14 -18.38 -18.89
C VAL A 23 -7.81 -19.25 -17.68
N ILE A 24 -6.57 -19.22 -17.20
CA ILE A 24 -6.15 -19.95 -15.99
C ILE A 24 -7.05 -19.57 -14.81
N GLY A 25 -7.27 -18.27 -14.58
CA GLY A 25 -8.09 -17.81 -13.46
C GLY A 25 -9.56 -18.21 -13.53
N VAL A 26 -10.15 -18.24 -14.74
CA VAL A 26 -11.51 -18.74 -14.96
C VAL A 26 -11.59 -20.24 -14.65
N PHE A 27 -10.64 -21.04 -15.15
CA PHE A 27 -10.62 -22.48 -14.84
C PHE A 27 -10.46 -22.73 -13.34
N GLN A 28 -9.59 -22.01 -12.65
CA GLN A 28 -9.45 -22.11 -11.19
C GLN A 28 -10.76 -21.79 -10.47
N TYR A 29 -11.47 -20.73 -10.87
CA TYR A 29 -12.77 -20.38 -10.29
C TYR A 29 -13.79 -21.50 -10.37
N PHE A 30 -13.76 -22.29 -11.45
CA PHE A 30 -14.64 -23.45 -11.63
C PHE A 30 -14.07 -24.77 -11.10
N GLY A 31 -12.98 -24.74 -10.36
CA GLY A 31 -12.37 -25.93 -9.75
C GLY A 31 -11.49 -26.76 -10.68
N LEU A 32 -11.20 -26.26 -11.88
CA LEU A 32 -10.31 -26.90 -12.85
C LEU A 32 -8.91 -26.27 -12.79
N ASP A 33 -8.23 -26.48 -11.68
CA ASP A 33 -6.95 -25.84 -11.42
C ASP A 33 -5.79 -26.63 -12.06
N PHE A 34 -5.23 -26.06 -13.11
CA PHE A 34 -4.08 -26.60 -13.83
C PHE A 34 -2.88 -26.84 -12.91
N PHE A 35 -2.60 -25.95 -11.97
CA PHE A 35 -1.42 -26.06 -11.08
C PHE A 35 -1.56 -27.18 -10.04
N GLN A 36 -2.77 -27.67 -9.77
CA GLN A 36 -2.99 -28.84 -8.91
C GLN A 36 -2.76 -30.16 -9.65
N SER A 37 -2.69 -30.16 -10.98
CA SER A 37 -2.31 -31.35 -11.75
C SER A 37 -0.84 -31.73 -11.52
N ASN A 38 -0.49 -33.00 -11.74
CA ASN A 38 0.90 -33.45 -11.64
C ASN A 38 1.83 -32.63 -12.54
N PHE A 39 1.44 -32.33 -13.76
CA PHE A 39 2.23 -31.52 -14.68
C PHE A 39 2.35 -30.07 -14.19
N GLY A 40 1.26 -29.46 -13.73
CA GLY A 40 1.28 -28.12 -13.16
C GLY A 40 2.18 -28.01 -11.93
N LYS A 41 2.13 -28.99 -11.02
CA LYS A 41 3.01 -29.05 -9.85
C LYS A 41 4.50 -29.10 -10.24
N HIS A 42 4.87 -29.83 -11.29
CA HIS A 42 6.25 -29.84 -11.79
C HIS A 42 6.70 -28.47 -12.32
N LEU A 43 5.80 -27.69 -12.92
CA LEU A 43 6.14 -26.36 -13.45
C LEU A 43 6.39 -25.30 -12.37
N ILE A 44 5.74 -25.42 -11.21
CA ILE A 44 5.83 -24.42 -10.13
C ILE A 44 6.80 -24.80 -9.02
N THR A 45 7.37 -26.01 -9.06
CA THR A 45 8.31 -26.49 -8.05
C THR A 45 9.70 -26.69 -8.66
N ASN A 46 10.72 -26.56 -7.81
CA ASN A 46 12.08 -26.90 -8.23
C ASN A 46 12.28 -28.42 -8.28
N PRO A 47 13.31 -28.93 -9.00
CA PRO A 47 13.56 -30.36 -9.14
C PRO A 47 13.72 -31.12 -7.82
N GLY A 48 14.17 -30.48 -6.74
CA GLY A 48 14.31 -31.10 -5.43
C GLY A 48 12.97 -31.53 -4.82
N TRP A 49 11.89 -30.88 -5.19
CA TRP A 49 10.53 -31.19 -4.72
C TRP A 49 9.81 -32.25 -5.56
N TRP A 50 10.32 -32.62 -6.73
CA TRP A 50 9.62 -33.53 -7.66
C TRP A 50 9.32 -34.91 -7.08
N LYS A 51 10.10 -35.37 -6.08
CA LYS A 51 9.84 -36.62 -5.38
C LYS A 51 8.65 -36.53 -4.41
N ASN A 52 8.34 -35.31 -3.94
CA ASN A 52 7.36 -35.05 -2.89
C ASN A 52 6.13 -34.25 -3.39
N LEU A 53 5.87 -34.24 -4.70
CA LEU A 53 4.76 -33.49 -5.29
C LEU A 53 3.38 -33.86 -4.74
N LYS A 54 3.22 -35.06 -4.20
CA LYS A 54 1.97 -35.49 -3.54
C LYS A 54 1.71 -34.74 -2.24
N GLU A 55 2.76 -34.31 -1.55
CA GLU A 55 2.68 -33.55 -0.30
C GLU A 55 2.35 -32.07 -0.53
N LEU A 56 2.54 -31.58 -1.77
CA LEU A 56 2.19 -30.21 -2.13
C LEU A 56 0.67 -30.05 -2.16
N THR A 57 0.15 -29.33 -1.18
CA THR A 57 -1.26 -28.99 -1.06
C THR A 57 -1.49 -27.50 -1.34
N PHE A 58 -2.68 -27.16 -1.79
CA PHE A 58 -3.08 -25.80 -2.08
C PHE A 58 -4.20 -25.40 -1.10
N ASN A 59 -3.93 -24.44 -0.24
CA ASN A 59 -4.85 -24.00 0.82
C ASN A 59 -5.84 -22.91 0.33
N PHE A 60 -6.25 -22.98 -0.92
CA PHE A 60 -7.26 -22.07 -1.45
C PHE A 60 -8.66 -22.65 -1.27
N VAL A 61 -9.58 -21.80 -0.82
CA VAL A 61 -11.00 -22.18 -0.73
C VAL A 61 -11.60 -22.38 -2.14
N PRO A 62 -12.66 -23.22 -2.29
CA PRO A 62 -13.34 -23.36 -3.56
C PRO A 62 -13.75 -22.03 -4.19
N LYS A 63 -13.71 -21.92 -5.51
CA LYS A 63 -13.99 -20.70 -6.29
C LYS A 63 -12.98 -19.56 -6.11
N THR A 64 -11.76 -19.86 -5.62
CA THR A 64 -10.66 -18.89 -5.59
C THR A 64 -9.88 -18.92 -6.90
N SER A 65 -9.63 -17.74 -7.48
CA SER A 65 -8.67 -17.55 -8.56
C SER A 65 -7.39 -16.92 -7.98
N TYR A 66 -6.23 -17.51 -8.27
CA TYR A 66 -4.91 -16.95 -7.89
C TYR A 66 -3.95 -16.84 -9.09
N THR A 67 -4.25 -17.52 -10.19
CA THR A 67 -3.55 -17.55 -11.49
C THR A 67 -2.03 -17.81 -11.34
N THR A 68 -1.22 -17.16 -12.16
CA THR A 68 0.23 -17.08 -12.03
C THR A 68 0.69 -15.92 -11.13
N LEU A 69 -0.25 -15.17 -10.54
CA LEU A 69 0.05 -14.00 -9.72
C LEU A 69 0.21 -14.33 -8.23
N TYR A 70 0.14 -15.62 -7.90
CA TYR A 70 0.41 -16.18 -6.58
C TYR A 70 -0.62 -15.83 -5.49
N ASN A 71 -1.02 -14.57 -5.34
CA ASN A 71 -1.90 -14.13 -4.26
C ASN A 71 -3.23 -13.59 -4.82
N PRO A 72 -4.39 -14.07 -4.34
CA PRO A 72 -5.69 -13.58 -4.80
C PRO A 72 -5.86 -12.06 -4.71
N ASN A 73 -5.30 -11.39 -3.70
CA ASN A 73 -5.37 -9.94 -3.58
C ASN A 73 -4.66 -9.21 -4.73
N PHE A 74 -3.61 -9.78 -5.31
CA PHE A 74 -2.90 -9.19 -6.45
C PHE A 74 -3.73 -9.21 -7.73
N LEU A 75 -4.65 -10.18 -7.85
CA LEU A 75 -5.58 -10.26 -8.97
C LEU A 75 -6.50 -9.05 -9.03
N SER A 76 -6.81 -8.45 -7.89
CA SER A 76 -7.70 -7.29 -7.83
C SER A 76 -7.15 -6.09 -8.61
N PHE A 77 -5.85 -5.82 -8.53
CA PHE A 77 -5.18 -4.83 -9.37
C PHE A 77 -5.22 -5.21 -10.85
N TYR A 78 -4.80 -6.43 -11.12
CA TYR A 78 -4.60 -6.92 -12.48
C TYR A 78 -5.92 -6.93 -13.27
N PHE A 79 -6.94 -7.61 -12.74
CA PHE A 79 -8.22 -7.71 -13.42
C PHE A 79 -9.02 -6.40 -13.39
N GLY A 80 -8.86 -5.58 -12.35
CA GLY A 80 -9.43 -4.24 -12.34
C GLY A 80 -8.92 -3.38 -13.48
N MET A 81 -7.59 -3.37 -13.73
CA MET A 81 -6.98 -2.69 -14.89
C MET A 81 -7.49 -3.24 -16.22
N LEU A 82 -7.55 -4.58 -16.33
CA LEU A 82 -7.95 -5.23 -17.59
C LEU A 82 -9.42 -4.98 -17.95
N ILE A 83 -10.32 -4.97 -16.97
CA ILE A 83 -11.75 -4.72 -17.20
C ILE A 83 -11.94 -3.34 -17.85
N VAL A 84 -11.39 -2.28 -17.26
CA VAL A 84 -11.57 -0.92 -17.79
C VAL A 84 -10.91 -0.75 -19.15
N LEU A 85 -9.72 -1.34 -19.34
CA LEU A 85 -9.04 -1.33 -20.63
C LEU A 85 -9.86 -2.06 -21.69
N ALA A 86 -10.35 -3.28 -21.40
CA ALA A 86 -11.13 -4.08 -22.33
C ALA A 86 -12.46 -3.41 -22.71
N VAL A 87 -13.14 -2.74 -21.77
CA VAL A 87 -14.35 -1.94 -22.05
C VAL A 87 -14.03 -0.79 -23.00
N CYS A 88 -12.95 -0.07 -22.79
CA CYS A 88 -12.54 1.02 -23.68
C CYS A 88 -12.14 0.50 -25.08
N LEU A 89 -11.42 -0.62 -25.15
CA LEU A 89 -11.10 -1.29 -26.40
C LEU A 89 -12.34 -1.81 -27.14
N PHE A 90 -13.35 -2.29 -26.40
CA PHE A 90 -14.64 -2.68 -26.96
C PHE A 90 -15.33 -1.49 -27.64
N ILE A 91 -15.33 -0.32 -27.01
CA ILE A 91 -15.88 0.91 -27.58
C ILE A 91 -15.05 1.36 -28.79
N ALA A 92 -13.71 1.31 -28.69
CA ALA A 92 -12.78 1.67 -29.76
C ALA A 92 -12.93 0.80 -31.01
N SER A 93 -13.35 -0.46 -30.84
CA SER A 93 -13.34 -1.45 -31.91
C SER A 93 -14.46 -1.21 -32.92
N LYS A 94 -14.12 -1.20 -34.23
CA LYS A 94 -15.09 -1.10 -35.33
C LYS A 94 -15.59 -2.45 -35.81
N LYS A 95 -14.83 -3.54 -35.58
CA LYS A 95 -15.16 -4.89 -36.06
C LYS A 95 -15.99 -5.62 -35.00
N ILE A 96 -17.14 -6.15 -35.39
CA ILE A 96 -18.06 -6.87 -34.47
C ILE A 96 -17.36 -8.05 -33.79
N TRP A 97 -16.51 -8.78 -34.51
CA TRP A 97 -15.77 -9.91 -33.94
C TRP A 97 -14.84 -9.50 -32.77
N HIS A 98 -14.12 -8.38 -32.92
CA HIS A 98 -13.29 -7.83 -31.85
C HIS A 98 -14.13 -7.44 -30.63
N ARG A 99 -15.33 -6.86 -30.86
CA ARG A 99 -16.26 -6.53 -29.77
C ARG A 99 -16.74 -7.77 -29.02
N ILE A 100 -17.06 -8.85 -29.72
CA ILE A 100 -17.47 -10.11 -29.09
C ILE A 100 -16.33 -10.64 -28.21
N VAL A 101 -15.11 -10.73 -28.72
CA VAL A 101 -13.94 -11.20 -27.97
C VAL A 101 -13.69 -10.34 -26.74
N LEU A 102 -13.78 -9.02 -26.87
CA LEU A 102 -13.56 -8.09 -25.75
C LEU A 102 -14.69 -8.16 -24.71
N ALA A 103 -15.94 -8.35 -25.13
CA ALA A 103 -17.05 -8.58 -24.21
C ALA A 103 -16.85 -9.87 -23.40
N VAL A 104 -16.45 -10.96 -24.05
CA VAL A 104 -16.10 -12.22 -23.37
C VAL A 104 -14.93 -12.00 -22.40
N ALA A 105 -13.90 -11.27 -22.82
CA ALA A 105 -12.76 -10.94 -21.95
C ALA A 105 -13.18 -10.16 -20.70
N VAL A 106 -14.10 -9.18 -20.82
CA VAL A 106 -14.65 -8.44 -19.66
C VAL A 106 -15.34 -9.37 -18.69
N VAL A 107 -16.18 -10.29 -19.19
CA VAL A 107 -16.89 -11.28 -18.34
C VAL A 107 -15.89 -12.21 -17.64
N CYS A 108 -14.92 -12.75 -18.39
CA CYS A 108 -13.89 -13.62 -17.83
C CYS A 108 -13.04 -12.89 -16.76
N CYS A 109 -12.63 -11.64 -17.02
CA CYS A 109 -11.92 -10.82 -16.02
C CYS A 109 -12.78 -10.54 -14.79
N ALA A 110 -14.08 -10.31 -14.94
CA ALA A 110 -15.01 -10.12 -13.82
C ALA A 110 -15.17 -11.40 -12.98
N ILE A 111 -15.19 -12.58 -13.61
CA ILE A 111 -15.17 -13.87 -12.90
C ILE A 111 -13.87 -14.01 -12.09
N CYS A 112 -12.72 -13.71 -12.68
CA CYS A 112 -11.44 -13.77 -11.98
C CYS A 112 -11.36 -12.74 -10.83
N LEU A 113 -11.87 -11.52 -11.05
CA LEU A 113 -11.95 -10.49 -10.00
C LEU A 113 -12.86 -10.95 -8.84
N LYS A 114 -13.97 -11.61 -9.14
CA LYS A 114 -14.81 -12.24 -8.12
C LYS A 114 -14.07 -13.37 -7.40
N GLY A 115 -13.36 -14.21 -8.14
CA GLY A 115 -12.53 -15.28 -7.58
C GLY A 115 -11.35 -14.80 -6.74
N SER A 116 -10.94 -13.54 -6.86
CA SER A 116 -9.93 -12.95 -5.99
C SER A 116 -10.40 -12.74 -4.54
N GLY A 117 -11.72 -12.71 -4.30
CA GLY A 117 -12.29 -12.42 -2.99
C GLY A 117 -12.00 -11.01 -2.45
N SER A 118 -11.31 -10.16 -3.22
CA SER A 118 -10.82 -8.86 -2.77
C SER A 118 -11.86 -7.75 -2.95
N ALA A 119 -12.39 -7.23 -1.84
CA ALA A 119 -13.30 -6.08 -1.85
C ALA A 119 -12.63 -4.82 -2.42
N SER A 120 -11.32 -4.63 -2.17
CA SER A 120 -10.57 -3.46 -2.62
C SER A 120 -10.53 -3.33 -4.14
N GLY A 121 -10.48 -4.44 -4.89
CA GLY A 121 -10.53 -4.44 -6.35
C GLY A 121 -11.85 -3.93 -6.90
N TRP A 122 -12.97 -4.38 -6.34
CA TRP A 122 -14.30 -3.88 -6.73
C TRP A 122 -14.49 -2.42 -6.36
N MET A 123 -14.02 -2.00 -5.18
CA MET A 123 -14.09 -0.60 -4.76
C MET A 123 -13.24 0.30 -5.67
N ALA A 124 -12.02 -0.12 -6.01
CA ALA A 124 -11.16 0.62 -6.93
C ALA A 124 -11.79 0.76 -8.32
N LEU A 125 -12.40 -0.32 -8.83
CA LEU A 125 -13.11 -0.30 -10.11
C LEU A 125 -14.32 0.65 -10.08
N ALA A 126 -15.12 0.61 -9.02
CA ALA A 126 -16.29 1.48 -8.86
C ALA A 126 -15.89 2.96 -8.75
N LEU A 127 -14.90 3.28 -7.91
CA LEU A 127 -14.41 4.66 -7.75
C LEU A 127 -13.78 5.19 -9.04
N ALA A 128 -12.98 4.37 -9.73
CA ALA A 128 -12.42 4.73 -11.02
C ALA A 128 -13.53 4.99 -12.04
N ALA A 129 -14.57 4.14 -12.11
CA ALA A 129 -15.70 4.32 -13.02
C ALA A 129 -16.40 5.67 -12.78
N VAL A 130 -16.63 6.06 -11.52
CA VAL A 130 -17.20 7.37 -11.17
C VAL A 130 -16.33 8.51 -11.71
N VAL A 131 -15.00 8.47 -11.47
CA VAL A 131 -14.07 9.49 -11.97
C VAL A 131 -14.09 9.55 -13.50
N LEU A 132 -14.06 8.39 -14.17
CA LEU A 132 -14.06 8.32 -15.64
C LEU A 132 -15.35 8.87 -16.24
N ILE A 133 -16.50 8.56 -15.65
CA ILE A 133 -17.79 9.12 -16.06
C ILE A 133 -17.78 10.64 -15.88
N LEU A 134 -17.29 11.15 -14.76
CA LEU A 134 -17.19 12.59 -14.54
C LEU A 134 -16.24 13.27 -15.55
N VAL A 135 -15.13 12.61 -15.94
CA VAL A 135 -14.23 13.12 -16.99
C VAL A 135 -14.96 13.21 -18.33
N LEU A 136 -15.73 12.19 -18.70
CA LEU A 136 -16.54 12.21 -19.93
C LEU A 136 -17.65 13.28 -19.87
N LEU A 137 -18.38 13.38 -18.76
CA LEU A 137 -19.42 14.39 -18.56
C LEU A 137 -18.86 15.81 -18.54
N SER A 138 -17.60 15.99 -18.10
CA SER A 138 -16.94 17.29 -18.04
C SER A 138 -16.72 17.94 -19.41
N ARG A 139 -16.89 17.21 -20.49
CA ARG A 139 -16.91 17.73 -21.87
C ARG A 139 -18.09 18.69 -22.13
N LYS A 140 -19.19 18.54 -21.36
CA LYS A 140 -20.36 19.42 -21.38
C LYS A 140 -20.65 19.93 -19.97
N LYS A 141 -20.43 21.25 -19.72
CA LYS A 141 -20.53 21.86 -18.40
C LYS A 141 -21.83 21.50 -17.65
N LYS A 142 -22.98 21.53 -18.34
CA LYS A 142 -24.29 21.19 -17.73
C LYS A 142 -24.32 19.73 -17.26
N LEU A 143 -23.82 18.79 -18.09
CA LEU A 143 -23.80 17.36 -17.74
C LEU A 143 -22.82 17.07 -16.61
N PHE A 144 -21.71 17.79 -16.55
CA PHE A 144 -20.74 17.66 -15.45
C PHE A 144 -21.37 18.07 -14.12
N VAL A 145 -22.07 19.21 -14.08
CA VAL A 145 -22.77 19.65 -12.85
C VAL A 145 -23.80 18.64 -12.40
N VAL A 146 -24.62 18.14 -13.33
CA VAL A 146 -25.62 17.10 -13.01
C VAL A 146 -24.93 15.83 -12.51
N GLY A 147 -23.88 15.36 -13.18
CA GLY A 147 -23.11 14.18 -12.77
C GLY A 147 -22.47 14.36 -11.39
N ALA A 148 -21.90 15.52 -11.10
CA ALA A 148 -21.34 15.84 -9.79
C ALA A 148 -22.42 15.80 -8.69
N VAL A 149 -23.58 16.38 -8.95
CA VAL A 149 -24.74 16.34 -8.02
C VAL A 149 -25.19 14.89 -7.79
N VAL A 150 -25.28 14.07 -8.84
CA VAL A 150 -25.65 12.65 -8.70
C VAL A 150 -24.62 11.89 -7.86
N VAL A 151 -23.32 12.16 -8.04
CA VAL A 151 -22.26 11.56 -7.20
C VAL A 151 -22.42 11.97 -5.74
N VAL A 152 -22.67 13.25 -5.46
CA VAL A 152 -22.90 13.73 -4.08
C VAL A 152 -24.12 13.04 -3.46
N ILE A 153 -25.24 12.97 -4.20
CA ILE A 153 -26.45 12.26 -3.74
C ILE A 153 -26.14 10.79 -3.51
N GLY A 154 -25.38 10.15 -4.43
CA GLY A 154 -24.92 8.75 -4.28
C GLY A 154 -24.08 8.52 -3.02
N ILE A 155 -23.18 9.43 -2.69
CA ILE A 155 -22.38 9.38 -1.44
C ILE A 155 -23.29 9.50 -0.22
N ILE A 156 -24.22 10.47 -0.21
CA ILE A 156 -25.18 10.63 0.88
C ILE A 156 -26.03 9.37 1.03
N ALA A 157 -26.55 8.83 -0.07
CA ALA A 157 -27.33 7.59 -0.07
C ALA A 157 -26.50 6.40 0.45
N ALA A 158 -25.22 6.28 0.06
CA ALA A 158 -24.33 5.24 0.56
C ALA A 158 -24.10 5.36 2.08
N ILE A 159 -23.95 6.58 2.61
CA ILE A 159 -23.83 6.82 4.06
C ILE A 159 -25.13 6.42 4.78
N VAL A 160 -26.30 6.81 4.24
CA VAL A 160 -27.60 6.44 4.81
C VAL A 160 -27.78 4.93 4.78
N LEU A 161 -27.58 4.29 3.63
CA LEU A 161 -27.69 2.83 3.49
C LEU A 161 -26.68 2.09 4.37
N GLY A 162 -25.48 2.64 4.54
CA GLY A 162 -24.45 2.11 5.44
C GLY A 162 -24.87 2.09 6.92
N ASN A 163 -25.83 2.94 7.30
CA ASN A 163 -26.34 3.02 8.66
C ASN A 163 -27.74 2.38 8.85
N THR A 164 -28.41 2.00 7.76
CA THR A 164 -29.82 1.55 7.81
C THR A 164 -30.04 0.14 7.23
N THR A 165 -29.08 -0.41 6.52
CA THR A 165 -29.21 -1.74 5.93
C THR A 165 -28.05 -2.65 6.35
N SER A 166 -28.31 -3.95 6.55
CA SER A 166 -27.27 -4.92 6.90
C SER A 166 -26.16 -5.03 5.85
N ALA A 167 -26.48 -4.90 4.56
CA ALA A 167 -25.49 -4.89 3.49
C ALA A 167 -24.59 -3.64 3.56
N GLY A 168 -25.19 -2.48 3.79
CA GLY A 168 -24.46 -1.22 3.95
C GLY A 168 -23.60 -1.21 5.21
N GLU A 169 -24.12 -1.74 6.31
CA GLU A 169 -23.39 -1.90 7.56
C GLU A 169 -22.15 -2.80 7.38
N ASN A 170 -22.28 -3.92 6.68
CA ASN A 170 -21.15 -4.79 6.36
C ASN A 170 -20.07 -4.07 5.53
N ILE A 171 -20.46 -3.26 4.55
CA ILE A 171 -19.52 -2.46 3.75
C ILE A 171 -18.83 -1.41 4.63
N LYS A 172 -19.61 -0.68 5.44
CA LYS A 172 -19.09 0.32 6.38
C LYS A 172 -18.10 -0.32 7.36
N ASN A 173 -18.48 -1.44 7.98
CA ASN A 173 -17.65 -2.16 8.93
C ASN A 173 -16.36 -2.68 8.28
N THR A 174 -16.41 -3.11 7.02
CA THR A 174 -15.21 -3.49 6.26
C THR A 174 -14.26 -2.32 6.03
N ILE A 175 -14.80 -1.11 5.77
CA ILE A 175 -13.98 0.07 5.45
C ILE A 175 -13.46 0.74 6.72
N VAL A 176 -14.34 1.00 7.68
CA VAL A 176 -14.05 1.80 8.87
C VAL A 176 -13.48 0.93 10.00
N GLY A 177 -13.91 -0.32 10.06
CA GLY A 177 -13.67 -1.22 11.18
C GLY A 177 -14.79 -1.15 12.22
N THR A 178 -14.72 -2.02 13.20
CA THR A 178 -15.73 -2.19 14.25
C THR A 178 -15.14 -2.18 15.65
N TYR A 179 -13.85 -2.48 15.82
CA TYR A 179 -13.22 -2.60 17.14
C TYR A 179 -11.76 -2.15 17.16
N ARG A 180 -11.28 -1.89 18.37
CA ARG A 180 -9.85 -1.85 18.72
C ARG A 180 -9.50 -3.14 19.46
N MET A 181 -8.27 -3.60 19.29
CA MET A 181 -7.79 -4.78 20.01
C MET A 181 -7.89 -4.61 21.51
N SER A 182 -7.50 -3.46 22.04
CA SER A 182 -7.60 -3.11 23.45
C SER A 182 -9.01 -3.23 24.04
N ASP A 183 -10.04 -3.11 23.21
CA ASP A 183 -11.43 -3.17 23.65
C ASP A 183 -11.99 -4.60 23.54
N ARG A 184 -11.36 -5.42 22.68
CA ARG A 184 -11.84 -6.78 22.38
C ARG A 184 -11.16 -7.86 23.22
N TRP A 185 -9.88 -7.69 23.52
CA TRP A 185 -9.06 -8.67 24.21
C TRP A 185 -8.68 -8.15 25.58
N ALA A 186 -8.65 -9.04 26.57
CA ALA A 186 -8.38 -8.66 27.94
C ALA A 186 -6.93 -8.19 28.15
N LEU A 187 -5.96 -8.86 27.52
CA LEU A 187 -4.54 -8.50 27.63
C LEU A 187 -4.19 -7.33 26.71
N ASN A 188 -3.83 -6.19 27.30
CA ASN A 188 -3.50 -4.95 26.60
C ASN A 188 -2.00 -4.61 26.64
N GLY A 189 -1.25 -5.20 27.56
CA GLY A 189 0.19 -4.99 27.69
C GLY A 189 0.83 -6.00 28.62
N VAL A 190 2.13 -6.18 28.46
CA VAL A 190 2.96 -7.01 29.33
C VAL A 190 4.27 -6.26 29.60
N GLU A 191 4.72 -6.27 30.85
CA GLU A 191 6.02 -5.77 31.25
C GLU A 191 6.76 -6.91 31.96
N THR A 192 7.95 -7.27 31.48
CA THR A 192 8.81 -8.27 32.12
C THR A 192 9.90 -7.57 32.91
N ASN A 193 9.88 -7.72 34.24
CA ASN A 193 10.81 -7.10 35.18
C ASN A 193 11.77 -8.13 35.77
N THR A 194 12.64 -7.70 36.69
CA THR A 194 13.53 -8.59 37.41
C THR A 194 12.75 -9.50 38.36
N ASP A 195 11.75 -8.95 39.04
CA ASP A 195 11.09 -9.63 40.16
C ASP A 195 9.67 -10.14 39.83
N ASP A 196 9.06 -9.62 38.75
CA ASP A 196 7.70 -9.96 38.37
C ASP A 196 7.43 -9.81 36.86
N VAL A 197 6.28 -10.32 36.44
CA VAL A 197 5.63 -10.00 35.17
C VAL A 197 4.37 -9.19 35.47
N VAL A 198 4.25 -8.00 34.88
CA VAL A 198 3.05 -7.18 35.01
C VAL A 198 2.18 -7.35 33.76
N LEU A 199 0.98 -7.86 33.94
CA LEU A 199 -0.03 -8.03 32.91
C LEU A 199 -1.05 -6.88 32.99
N ASP A 200 -1.24 -6.15 31.92
CA ASP A 200 -2.29 -5.12 31.81
C ASP A 200 -3.58 -5.77 31.30
N ILE A 201 -4.53 -5.98 32.19
CA ILE A 201 -5.84 -6.60 31.93
C ILE A 201 -6.91 -5.51 31.90
N HIS A 202 -7.35 -5.11 30.73
CA HIS A 202 -8.31 -4.01 30.53
C HIS A 202 -7.96 -2.74 31.31
N GLY A 203 -6.66 -2.38 31.35
CA GLY A 203 -6.17 -1.20 32.07
C GLY A 203 -5.88 -1.44 33.56
N ASN A 204 -6.14 -2.65 34.12
CA ASN A 204 -5.76 -3.03 35.46
C ASN A 204 -4.46 -3.83 35.44
N LYS A 205 -3.50 -3.45 36.26
CA LYS A 205 -2.21 -4.14 36.32
C LYS A 205 -2.24 -5.28 37.32
N LEU A 206 -1.87 -6.47 36.87
CA LEU A 206 -1.69 -7.69 37.66
C LEU A 206 -0.20 -8.05 37.66
N SER A 207 0.48 -7.93 38.78
CA SER A 207 1.84 -8.39 38.99
C SER A 207 1.82 -9.87 39.33
N VAL A 208 2.58 -10.68 38.61
CA VAL A 208 2.68 -12.15 38.82
C VAL A 208 4.14 -12.51 38.98
N SER A 209 4.43 -13.24 40.05
CA SER A 209 5.75 -13.80 40.32
C SER A 209 5.63 -15.25 40.79
N TYR A 210 6.74 -15.98 40.83
CA TYR A 210 6.80 -17.29 41.40
C TYR A 210 8.06 -17.54 42.20
N THR A 211 7.97 -18.46 43.15
CA THR A 211 9.11 -18.99 43.90
C THR A 211 9.15 -20.49 43.73
N VAL A 212 10.33 -21.07 43.71
CA VAL A 212 10.54 -22.51 43.67
C VAL A 212 10.99 -22.98 45.05
N GLY A 213 10.22 -23.87 45.68
CA GLY A 213 10.55 -24.46 46.98
C GLY A 213 11.72 -25.45 46.88
N GLU A 214 12.29 -25.83 48.01
CA GLU A 214 13.35 -26.85 48.11
C GLU A 214 12.90 -28.23 47.57
N ASP A 215 11.61 -28.48 47.59
CA ASP A 215 10.96 -29.68 47.07
C ASP A 215 10.66 -29.60 45.55
N GLY A 216 11.05 -28.51 44.89
CA GLY A 216 10.81 -28.28 43.49
C GLY A 216 9.39 -27.79 43.14
N THR A 217 8.53 -27.56 44.15
CA THR A 217 7.19 -27.00 43.92
C THR A 217 7.27 -25.53 43.57
N THR A 218 6.50 -25.11 42.54
CA THR A 218 6.39 -23.71 42.10
C THR A 218 5.15 -23.07 42.72
N GLN A 219 5.34 -22.01 43.52
CA GLN A 219 4.26 -21.23 44.12
C GLN A 219 4.12 -19.89 43.40
N ILE A 220 2.92 -19.57 42.92
CA ILE A 220 2.62 -18.33 42.20
C ILE A 220 2.04 -17.32 43.20
N SER A 221 2.59 -16.10 43.20
CA SER A 221 2.10 -14.95 43.96
C SER A 221 1.59 -13.87 43.00
N CYS A 222 0.45 -13.27 43.34
CA CYS A 222 -0.20 -12.24 42.54
C CYS A 222 -0.48 -11.01 43.38
N LYS A 223 -0.21 -9.81 42.80
CA LYS A 223 -0.44 -8.52 43.45
C LYS A 223 -1.15 -7.55 42.47
N ASP A 224 -1.99 -6.69 43.04
CA ASP A 224 -2.57 -5.59 42.26
C ASP A 224 -1.59 -4.40 42.13
N SER A 225 -2.01 -3.34 41.46
CA SER A 225 -1.22 -2.11 41.26
C SER A 225 -0.81 -1.41 42.55
N ASP A 226 -1.50 -1.64 43.64
CA ASP A 226 -1.24 -1.05 44.94
C ASP A 226 -0.33 -1.93 45.81
N GLY A 227 0.07 -3.10 45.30
CA GLY A 227 0.95 -4.06 45.95
C GLY A 227 0.20 -5.00 46.90
N ASN A 228 -1.15 -4.98 46.91
CA ASN A 228 -1.94 -5.89 47.74
C ASN A 228 -1.90 -7.28 47.15
N GLU A 229 -1.71 -8.31 48.00
CA GLU A 229 -1.76 -9.70 47.58
C GLU A 229 -3.21 -10.11 47.22
N LEU A 230 -3.34 -10.80 46.09
CA LEU A 230 -4.61 -11.29 45.58
C LEU A 230 -4.81 -12.76 45.90
N SER A 231 -5.99 -13.10 46.44
CA SER A 231 -6.38 -14.46 46.68
C SER A 231 -6.62 -15.22 45.38
N GLN A 232 -6.22 -16.48 45.35
CA GLN A 232 -6.34 -17.37 44.21
C GLN A 232 -7.14 -18.61 44.59
N THR A 233 -8.05 -19.03 43.68
CA THR A 233 -8.78 -20.28 43.79
C THR A 233 -8.25 -21.29 42.78
N ILE A 234 -7.97 -22.53 43.21
CA ILE A 234 -7.56 -23.63 42.34
C ILE A 234 -8.79 -24.11 41.57
N VAL A 235 -8.72 -24.06 40.23
CA VAL A 235 -9.79 -24.50 39.32
C VAL A 235 -9.48 -25.86 38.69
N ASP A 236 -8.22 -26.25 38.64
CA ASP A 236 -7.75 -27.57 38.22
C ASP A 236 -6.60 -28.01 39.14
N ALA A 237 -6.89 -28.97 40.02
CA ALA A 237 -5.91 -29.44 41.01
C ALA A 237 -4.81 -30.31 40.38
N ASP A 238 -5.14 -31.08 39.34
CA ASP A 238 -4.19 -31.99 38.69
C ASP A 238 -3.07 -31.19 37.96
N ASN A 239 -3.45 -30.07 37.38
CA ASN A 239 -2.54 -29.18 36.64
C ASN A 239 -2.15 -27.93 37.45
N GLN A 240 -2.60 -27.79 38.68
CA GLN A 240 -2.38 -26.62 39.55
C GLN A 240 -2.81 -25.29 38.91
N VAL A 241 -3.87 -25.30 38.11
CA VAL A 241 -4.39 -24.08 37.50
C VAL A 241 -5.16 -23.27 38.53
N THR A 242 -4.80 -22.01 38.68
CA THR A 242 -5.45 -21.05 39.57
C THR A 242 -6.09 -19.91 38.80
N THR A 243 -7.13 -19.32 39.39
CA THR A 243 -7.74 -18.07 38.93
C THR A 243 -7.81 -17.07 40.06
N MET A 244 -7.92 -15.78 39.74
CA MET A 244 -8.04 -14.73 40.74
C MET A 244 -9.47 -14.63 41.24
N ASP A 245 -9.62 -14.45 42.58
CA ASP A 245 -10.93 -14.17 43.19
C ASP A 245 -11.40 -12.74 42.90
N ASP A 246 -10.48 -11.84 42.56
CA ASP A 246 -10.79 -10.48 42.17
C ASP A 246 -11.42 -10.46 40.77
N SER A 247 -12.61 -9.87 40.66
CA SER A 247 -13.38 -9.81 39.43
C SER A 247 -12.68 -9.08 38.28
N ARG A 248 -11.73 -8.15 38.56
CA ARG A 248 -10.91 -7.46 37.57
C ARG A 248 -10.05 -8.44 36.77
N PHE A 249 -9.67 -9.58 37.35
CA PHE A 249 -8.73 -10.56 36.81
C PHE A 249 -9.33 -11.94 36.64
N SER A 250 -10.64 -12.10 36.79
CA SER A 250 -11.32 -13.41 36.77
C SER A 250 -11.14 -14.22 35.48
N GLY A 251 -10.78 -13.55 34.38
CA GLY A 251 -10.47 -14.19 33.07
C GLY A 251 -9.03 -14.67 32.94
N VAL A 252 -8.18 -14.46 33.96
CA VAL A 252 -6.77 -14.88 33.96
C VAL A 252 -6.65 -16.20 34.69
N GLN A 253 -6.09 -17.20 34.01
CA GLN A 253 -5.71 -18.47 34.60
C GLN A 253 -4.20 -18.58 34.67
N LEU A 254 -3.65 -18.98 35.79
CA LEU A 254 -2.22 -19.14 35.99
C LEU A 254 -1.91 -20.60 36.30
N GLN A 255 -0.82 -21.08 35.70
CA GLN A 255 -0.37 -22.44 35.88
C GLN A 255 1.15 -22.46 36.03
N PRO A 256 1.73 -23.14 37.05
CA PRO A 256 3.15 -23.44 37.07
C PRO A 256 3.45 -24.45 35.96
N VAL A 257 4.52 -24.20 35.21
CA VAL A 257 4.95 -25.02 34.07
C VAL A 257 6.45 -25.24 34.10
N SER A 258 6.90 -26.37 33.53
CA SER A 258 8.33 -26.63 33.32
C SER A 258 8.62 -26.68 31.83
N PHE A 259 9.67 -25.99 31.41
CA PHE A 259 10.12 -25.94 30.03
C PHE A 259 11.44 -26.72 29.85
N GLY A 260 11.49 -27.58 28.84
CA GLY A 260 12.63 -28.47 28.66
C GLY A 260 12.89 -29.36 29.87
N ASP A 261 14.16 -29.61 30.18
CA ASP A 261 14.52 -30.60 31.19
C ASP A 261 14.38 -30.09 32.64
N SER A 262 14.17 -28.80 32.94
CA SER A 262 14.02 -28.30 34.33
C SER A 262 13.82 -26.80 34.52
N LEU A 263 13.47 -26.02 33.50
CA LEU A 263 13.26 -24.58 33.68
C LEU A 263 11.84 -24.29 34.21
N PRO A 264 11.67 -23.95 35.50
CA PRO A 264 10.38 -23.58 36.03
C PRO A 264 9.90 -22.24 35.46
N GLY A 265 8.59 -22.11 35.30
CA GLY A 265 7.99 -20.89 34.78
C GLY A 265 6.51 -20.80 35.08
N ILE A 266 5.88 -19.77 34.54
CA ILE A 266 4.45 -19.51 34.66
C ILE A 266 3.84 -19.49 33.26
N CYS A 267 2.72 -20.19 33.10
CA CYS A 267 1.84 -20.02 31.97
C CYS A 267 0.62 -19.20 32.41
N ALA A 268 0.43 -18.01 31.83
CA ALA A 268 -0.79 -17.24 31.96
C ALA A 268 -1.70 -17.52 30.78
N THR A 269 -2.91 -18.00 30.99
CA THR A 269 -3.91 -18.18 29.94
C THR A 269 -4.94 -17.06 30.03
N ILE A 270 -5.03 -16.24 28.99
CA ILE A 270 -5.90 -15.07 28.90
C ILE A 270 -6.63 -15.14 27.56
N ASP A 271 -7.95 -15.04 27.54
CA ASP A 271 -8.78 -15.20 26.35
C ASP A 271 -8.47 -16.48 25.54
N GLY A 272 -8.07 -17.55 26.23
CA GLY A 272 -7.69 -18.83 25.62
C GLY A 272 -6.31 -18.86 24.99
N VAL A 273 -5.52 -17.79 25.09
CA VAL A 273 -4.13 -17.71 24.61
C VAL A 273 -3.16 -17.89 25.77
N GLN A 274 -2.14 -18.73 25.55
CA GLN A 274 -1.12 -19.04 26.56
C GLN A 274 0.09 -18.11 26.41
N TRP A 275 0.50 -17.54 27.54
CA TRP A 275 1.64 -16.64 27.70
C TRP A 275 2.63 -17.23 28.69
N ASN A 276 3.80 -17.64 28.20
CA ASN A 276 4.78 -18.37 28.99
C ASN A 276 5.92 -17.46 29.43
N PHE A 277 6.15 -17.40 30.73
CA PHE A 277 7.20 -16.57 31.33
C PHE A 277 8.14 -17.41 32.17
N ILE A 278 9.44 -17.15 32.05
CA ILE A 278 10.50 -17.83 32.77
C ILE A 278 11.34 -16.76 33.48
N ASN A 279 11.64 -16.97 34.75
CA ASN A 279 12.61 -16.11 35.46
C ASN A 279 14.01 -16.69 35.27
N THR A 280 14.90 -15.88 34.70
CA THR A 280 16.31 -16.23 34.52
C THR A 280 17.16 -15.41 35.47
N ASP A 281 18.21 -16.03 36.06
CA ASP A 281 19.08 -15.37 37.04
C ASP A 281 19.78 -14.13 36.48
N GLU A 282 20.01 -14.10 35.15
CA GLU A 282 20.73 -12.99 34.49
C GLU A 282 19.81 -11.82 34.13
N ASN A 283 18.59 -12.09 33.69
CA ASN A 283 17.72 -11.08 33.07
C ASN A 283 16.40 -10.84 33.82
N GLY A 284 16.11 -11.64 34.86
CA GLY A 284 14.79 -11.67 35.49
C GLY A 284 13.75 -12.36 34.59
N TYR A 285 12.50 -11.90 34.63
CA TYR A 285 11.45 -12.51 33.81
C TYR A 285 11.61 -12.19 32.34
N GLU A 286 11.47 -13.24 31.53
CA GLU A 286 11.50 -13.20 30.08
C GLU A 286 10.30 -13.98 29.52
N TYR A 287 9.80 -13.55 28.38
CA TYR A 287 8.74 -14.23 27.64
C TYR A 287 9.34 -15.31 26.73
N LEU A 288 8.84 -16.53 26.83
CA LEU A 288 9.15 -17.60 25.90
C LEU A 288 8.29 -17.43 24.65
N ASN A 289 8.86 -16.87 23.60
CA ASN A 289 8.13 -16.59 22.38
C ASN A 289 7.81 -17.87 21.58
N PRO A 290 6.92 -17.82 20.58
CA PRO A 290 6.55 -18.99 19.76
C PRO A 290 7.72 -19.63 18.99
N ALA A 291 8.83 -18.93 18.81
CA ALA A 291 10.04 -19.47 18.21
C ALA A 291 10.94 -20.20 19.22
N GLY A 292 10.51 -20.35 20.47
CA GLY A 292 11.26 -21.00 21.53
C GLY A 292 12.42 -20.18 22.08
N LYS A 293 12.38 -18.85 21.93
CA LYS A 293 13.41 -17.93 22.44
C LYS A 293 12.87 -17.15 23.63
N LEU A 294 13.72 -16.97 24.65
CA LEU A 294 13.48 -16.06 25.74
C LEU A 294 13.78 -14.64 25.29
N VAL A 295 12.85 -13.73 25.52
CA VAL A 295 12.93 -12.32 25.12
C VAL A 295 12.30 -11.42 26.19
N LYS A 296 12.81 -10.22 26.34
CA LYS A 296 12.10 -9.17 27.08
C LYS A 296 10.83 -8.81 26.30
N PHE A 297 9.72 -8.69 27.01
CA PHE A 297 8.46 -8.32 26.38
C PHE A 297 8.42 -6.80 26.21
N GLU A 298 8.43 -6.35 24.97
CA GLU A 298 8.30 -4.95 24.63
C GLU A 298 6.95 -4.68 23.99
N ASN A 299 6.25 -3.65 24.49
CA ASN A 299 5.00 -3.22 23.88
C ASN A 299 5.34 -2.21 22.77
N PRO A 300 5.05 -2.50 21.50
CA PRO A 300 5.42 -1.60 20.42
C PRO A 300 4.64 -0.29 20.48
N LYS A 301 5.26 0.80 20.05
CA LYS A 301 4.59 2.09 19.86
C LYS A 301 3.68 2.00 18.63
N VAL A 302 2.38 1.96 18.83
CA VAL A 302 1.37 1.97 17.78
C VAL A 302 0.53 3.24 17.82
N SER A 303 0.06 3.70 16.66
CA SER A 303 -0.93 4.78 16.61
C SER A 303 -2.34 4.23 16.86
N LYS A 304 -3.28 5.13 17.15
CA LYS A 304 -4.70 4.79 17.32
C LYS A 304 -5.58 5.52 16.28
N VAL A 305 -5.06 5.74 15.08
CA VAL A 305 -5.76 6.48 14.02
C VAL A 305 -6.90 5.65 13.44
N PHE A 306 -6.63 4.37 13.17
CA PHE A 306 -7.61 3.45 12.57
C PHE A 306 -8.18 2.51 13.62
N LEU A 307 -9.40 2.00 13.39
CA LEU A 307 -9.87 0.78 14.05
C LEU A 307 -9.06 -0.40 13.51
N ASP A 308 -8.77 -1.38 14.35
CA ASP A 308 -7.77 -2.39 14.00
C ASP A 308 -8.22 -3.34 12.89
N ASP A 309 -9.52 -3.62 12.81
CA ASP A 309 -10.13 -4.42 11.74
C ASP A 309 -10.49 -3.62 10.47
N ALA A 310 -10.24 -2.30 10.44
CA ALA A 310 -10.50 -1.47 9.28
C ALA A 310 -9.80 -2.02 8.02
N MET A 311 -10.46 -1.88 6.85
CA MET A 311 -9.95 -2.33 5.55
C MET A 311 -9.51 -3.81 5.57
N SER A 312 -10.27 -4.68 6.24
CA SER A 312 -9.99 -6.11 6.41
C SER A 312 -8.68 -6.37 7.19
N ASN A 313 -8.62 -5.90 8.43
CA ASN A 313 -7.50 -5.97 9.38
C ASN A 313 -6.24 -5.16 8.98
N ARG A 314 -6.33 -4.28 7.98
CA ARG A 314 -5.19 -3.41 7.61
C ARG A 314 -5.01 -2.25 8.57
N GLY A 315 -6.07 -1.83 9.27
CA GLY A 315 -6.01 -0.76 10.27
C GLY A 315 -4.96 -1.02 11.34
N HIS A 316 -4.86 -2.26 11.82
CA HIS A 316 -3.84 -2.70 12.75
C HIS A 316 -2.41 -2.50 12.20
N ILE A 317 -2.14 -2.99 10.98
CA ILE A 317 -0.83 -2.84 10.32
C ILE A 317 -0.51 -1.36 10.08
N TRP A 318 -1.51 -0.56 9.68
CA TRP A 318 -1.33 0.88 9.48
C TRP A 318 -1.05 1.63 10.79
N ASN A 319 -1.67 1.22 11.89
CA ASN A 319 -1.38 1.77 13.21
C ASN A 319 0.08 1.51 13.65
N LYS A 320 0.68 0.37 13.29
CA LYS A 320 2.12 0.09 13.47
C LYS A 320 2.99 0.90 12.49
N THR A 321 2.49 1.14 11.27
CA THR A 321 3.25 1.83 10.21
C THR A 321 3.35 3.34 10.44
N ILE A 322 2.30 3.98 10.98
CA ILE A 322 2.27 5.46 11.14
C ILE A 322 3.46 6.00 11.93
N PRO A 323 3.90 5.42 13.06
CA PRO A 323 5.09 5.90 13.76
C PRO A 323 6.36 5.85 12.91
N LEU A 324 6.47 4.87 11.99
CA LEU A 324 7.62 4.72 11.09
C LEU A 324 7.72 5.86 10.07
N LEU A 325 6.58 6.49 9.70
CA LEU A 325 6.59 7.62 8.78
C LEU A 325 7.38 8.80 9.34
N GLY A 326 7.32 9.03 10.65
CA GLY A 326 8.14 10.03 11.33
C GLY A 326 9.62 9.65 11.38
N LYS A 327 9.91 8.37 11.68
CA LYS A 327 11.28 7.82 11.71
C LYS A 327 11.96 7.96 10.32
N HIS A 328 11.21 7.72 9.25
CA HIS A 328 11.68 7.76 7.87
C HIS A 328 11.16 8.99 7.10
N ALA A 329 11.07 10.16 7.75
CA ALA A 329 10.50 11.36 7.15
C ALA A 329 11.29 11.88 5.95
N PHE A 330 12.60 11.85 5.98
CA PHE A 330 13.44 12.38 4.90
C PHE A 330 13.98 11.28 4.00
N MET A 331 14.65 10.30 4.57
CA MET A 331 15.23 9.16 3.87
C MET A 331 14.51 7.90 4.31
N GLY A 332 14.17 7.04 3.36
CA GLY A 332 13.59 5.75 3.67
C GLY A 332 14.63 4.77 4.22
N SER A 333 14.15 3.64 4.69
CA SER A 333 14.97 2.53 5.19
C SER A 333 15.66 1.73 4.07
N GLY A 334 15.21 1.90 2.82
CA GLY A 334 15.67 1.14 1.66
C GLY A 334 14.55 0.28 1.03
N ALA A 335 14.76 -0.11 -0.21
CA ALA A 335 13.77 -0.92 -0.92
C ALA A 335 13.59 -2.30 -0.27
N ASN A 336 12.35 -2.70 -0.07
CA ASN A 336 11.95 -3.99 0.51
C ASN A 336 12.47 -4.25 1.94
N THR A 337 12.69 -3.17 2.72
CA THR A 337 13.14 -3.25 4.12
C THR A 337 12.02 -3.10 5.14
N TYR A 338 10.78 -2.87 4.70
CA TYR A 338 9.64 -2.64 5.59
C TYR A 338 9.53 -3.69 6.71
N MET A 339 9.73 -4.97 6.40
CA MET A 339 9.65 -6.07 7.36
C MET A 339 10.66 -5.99 8.51
N PHE A 340 11.77 -5.25 8.33
CA PHE A 340 12.79 -5.04 9.35
C PHE A 340 12.57 -3.77 10.16
N GLU A 341 11.63 -2.92 9.73
CA GLU A 341 11.33 -1.64 10.36
C GLU A 341 10.04 -1.70 11.19
N VAL A 342 9.05 -2.49 10.74
CA VAL A 342 7.80 -2.67 11.48
C VAL A 342 8.06 -3.52 12.73
N PRO A 343 7.49 -3.14 13.89
CA PRO A 343 7.63 -3.94 15.12
C PRO A 343 7.12 -5.35 14.91
N GLN A 344 8.02 -6.33 14.97
CA GLN A 344 7.68 -7.77 14.89
C GLN A 344 7.44 -8.38 16.28
N GLU A 345 7.81 -7.65 17.33
CA GLU A 345 7.69 -8.06 18.73
C GLU A 345 6.31 -7.75 19.32
N ASP A 346 5.35 -7.39 18.50
CA ASP A 346 3.95 -7.20 18.89
C ASP A 346 3.25 -8.55 19.10
N TYR A 347 3.71 -9.27 20.12
CA TYR A 347 3.24 -10.63 20.43
C TYR A 347 1.75 -10.67 20.77
N ILE A 348 1.20 -9.63 21.41
CA ILE A 348 -0.22 -9.56 21.74
C ILE A 348 -1.07 -9.62 20.47
N SER A 349 -0.79 -8.72 19.55
CA SER A 349 -1.52 -8.69 18.27
C SER A 349 -1.31 -9.93 17.42
N GLN A 350 -0.08 -10.45 17.39
CA GLN A 350 0.24 -11.67 16.65
C GLN A 350 -0.58 -12.86 17.16
N ASN A 351 -0.61 -13.08 18.47
CA ASN A 351 -1.34 -14.21 19.03
C ASN A 351 -2.85 -14.10 18.84
N TYR A 352 -3.42 -12.90 19.01
CA TYR A 352 -4.88 -12.74 18.92
C TYR A 352 -5.42 -12.63 17.49
N VAL A 353 -4.66 -12.09 16.53
CA VAL A 353 -5.18 -11.79 15.19
C VAL A 353 -4.67 -12.73 14.12
N TYR A 354 -3.38 -13.02 14.12
CA TYR A 354 -2.74 -13.73 13.00
C TYR A 354 -2.25 -15.13 13.37
N GLY A 355 -2.22 -15.45 14.65
CA GLY A 355 -1.55 -16.63 15.18
C GLY A 355 -0.07 -16.39 15.46
N ALA A 356 0.46 -17.15 16.40
CA ALA A 356 1.73 -16.94 17.08
C ALA A 356 2.99 -16.86 16.20
N ASN A 357 2.93 -17.35 14.95
CA ASN A 357 4.09 -17.40 14.02
C ASN A 357 3.92 -16.53 12.79
N SER A 358 3.11 -15.47 12.85
CA SER A 358 2.93 -14.56 11.72
C SER A 358 3.81 -13.31 11.87
N TYR A 359 4.26 -12.79 10.71
CA TYR A 359 5.10 -11.60 10.64
C TYR A 359 4.48 -10.58 9.69
N ASP A 360 4.55 -9.30 10.06
CA ASP A 360 4.14 -8.20 9.20
C ASP A 360 5.24 -7.91 8.17
N VAL A 361 5.09 -8.44 6.97
CA VAL A 361 6.10 -8.29 5.90
C VAL A 361 5.82 -7.14 4.95
N LYS A 362 4.60 -6.57 4.98
CA LYS A 362 4.12 -5.51 4.09
C LYS A 362 3.15 -4.58 4.81
N ALA A 363 3.15 -3.31 4.41
CA ALA A 363 2.20 -2.31 4.94
C ALA A 363 0.77 -2.50 4.45
N HIS A 364 0.53 -3.33 3.44
CA HIS A 364 -0.74 -3.45 2.72
C HIS A 364 -1.33 -2.11 2.28
N SER A 365 -0.45 -1.16 2.01
CA SER A 365 -0.69 0.12 1.34
C SER A 365 0.57 0.50 0.58
N TRP A 366 0.47 0.60 -0.76
CA TRP A 366 1.59 1.00 -1.59
C TRP A 366 2.22 2.32 -1.12
N TYR A 367 1.40 3.27 -0.76
CA TYR A 367 1.86 4.61 -0.39
C TYR A 367 2.56 4.65 0.97
N LEU A 368 2.02 3.94 1.97
CA LEU A 368 2.63 3.85 3.29
C LEU A 368 3.96 3.09 3.22
N GLN A 369 4.00 1.97 2.51
CA GLN A 369 5.22 1.21 2.31
C GLN A 369 6.27 2.01 1.55
N GLN A 370 5.86 2.71 0.48
CA GLN A 370 6.74 3.57 -0.29
C GLN A 370 7.37 4.66 0.59
N TRP A 371 6.60 5.26 1.49
CA TRP A 371 7.13 6.27 2.42
C TRP A 371 8.17 5.68 3.37
N VAL A 372 7.89 4.56 4.03
CA VAL A 372 8.86 3.90 4.91
C VAL A 372 10.14 3.54 4.15
N GLU A 373 10.02 3.01 2.93
CA GLU A 373 11.16 2.51 2.15
C GLU A 373 11.96 3.60 1.42
N THR A 374 11.32 4.68 0.94
CA THR A 374 12.00 5.73 0.15
C THR A 374 11.96 7.13 0.77
N GLY A 375 11.31 7.28 1.90
CA GLY A 375 11.10 8.56 2.57
C GLY A 375 10.02 9.42 1.91
N LEU A 376 9.70 10.53 2.56
CA LEU A 376 8.69 11.47 2.09
C LEU A 376 9.03 12.05 0.71
N LEU A 377 10.30 12.41 0.48
CA LEU A 377 10.71 13.02 -0.79
C LEU A 377 10.52 12.07 -1.98
N GLY A 378 10.92 10.78 -1.83
CA GLY A 378 10.71 9.76 -2.84
C GLY A 378 9.23 9.50 -3.12
N THR A 379 8.43 9.43 -2.05
CA THR A 379 6.97 9.26 -2.15
C THR A 379 6.30 10.45 -2.81
N LEU A 380 6.67 11.68 -2.46
CA LEU A 380 6.14 12.90 -3.09
C LEU A 380 6.51 12.97 -4.58
N ALA A 381 7.75 12.63 -4.94
CA ALA A 381 8.16 12.59 -6.34
C ALA A 381 7.30 11.60 -7.15
N LEU A 382 7.05 10.40 -6.61
CA LEU A 382 6.15 9.43 -7.22
C LEU A 382 4.73 9.98 -7.36
N LEU A 383 4.16 10.53 -6.28
CA LEU A 383 2.81 11.09 -6.29
C LEU A 383 2.67 12.25 -7.26
N VAL A 384 3.63 13.19 -7.28
CA VAL A 384 3.63 14.32 -8.23
C VAL A 384 3.65 13.80 -9.66
N PHE A 385 4.48 12.82 -9.98
CA PHE A 385 4.54 12.22 -11.32
C PHE A 385 3.21 11.56 -11.70
N LEU A 386 2.62 10.75 -10.82
CA LEU A 386 1.35 10.09 -11.08
C LEU A 386 0.19 11.09 -11.21
N PHE A 387 0.11 12.09 -10.32
CA PHE A 387 -0.90 13.13 -10.40
C PHE A 387 -0.73 14.00 -11.65
N TRP A 388 0.50 14.32 -12.03
CA TRP A 388 0.75 15.01 -13.28
C TRP A 388 0.20 14.22 -14.48
N TYR A 389 0.45 12.91 -14.53
CA TYR A 389 -0.11 12.05 -15.58
C TYR A 389 -1.65 12.07 -15.56
N LEU A 390 -2.28 11.95 -14.40
CA LEU A 390 -3.75 11.99 -14.30
C LEU A 390 -4.31 13.33 -14.77
N VAL A 391 -3.74 14.45 -14.32
CA VAL A 391 -4.18 15.81 -14.71
C VAL A 391 -4.02 16.02 -16.21
N GLN A 392 -2.90 15.61 -16.79
CA GLN A 392 -2.68 15.71 -18.24
C GLN A 392 -3.70 14.85 -19.00
N SER A 393 -3.93 13.61 -18.56
CA SER A 393 -4.90 12.71 -19.17
C SER A 393 -6.32 13.31 -19.13
N VAL A 394 -6.75 13.83 -17.98
CA VAL A 394 -8.05 14.51 -17.85
C VAL A 394 -8.16 15.70 -18.81
N ARG A 395 -7.12 16.55 -18.91
CA ARG A 395 -7.11 17.71 -19.84
C ARG A 395 -7.23 17.28 -21.29
N ILE A 396 -6.56 16.18 -21.67
CA ILE A 396 -6.58 15.63 -23.02
C ILE A 396 -7.95 15.03 -23.32
N TYR A 397 -8.44 14.08 -22.50
CA TYR A 397 -9.69 13.34 -22.78
C TYR A 397 -10.96 14.20 -22.67
N ARG A 398 -10.88 15.37 -22.07
CA ARG A 398 -11.95 16.38 -22.15
C ARG A 398 -12.05 17.06 -23.53
N ARG A 399 -10.99 17.05 -24.34
CA ARG A 399 -10.86 17.84 -25.56
C ARG A 399 -10.77 17.00 -26.84
N VAL A 400 -10.15 15.81 -26.78
CA VAL A 400 -9.93 14.94 -27.94
C VAL A 400 -11.22 14.47 -28.58
N ASP A 401 -11.16 14.17 -29.88
CA ASP A 401 -12.26 13.51 -30.57
C ASP A 401 -12.39 12.04 -30.14
N LEU A 402 -13.52 11.68 -29.52
CA LEU A 402 -13.83 10.33 -29.10
C LEU A 402 -14.39 9.43 -30.23
N HIS A 403 -14.56 9.94 -31.45
CA HIS A 403 -14.85 9.10 -32.61
C HIS A 403 -13.62 8.34 -33.11
N GLU A 404 -12.43 8.77 -32.71
CA GLU A 404 -11.16 8.13 -33.00
C GLU A 404 -10.91 6.95 -32.07
N SER A 405 -10.54 5.79 -32.63
CA SER A 405 -10.25 4.57 -31.83
C SER A 405 -9.10 4.77 -30.87
N ILE A 406 -8.05 5.51 -31.26
CA ILE A 406 -6.86 5.76 -30.44
C ILE A 406 -7.19 6.58 -29.17
N SER A 407 -8.21 7.44 -29.23
CA SER A 407 -8.66 8.21 -28.07
C SER A 407 -9.24 7.28 -26.98
N TRP A 408 -10.00 6.27 -27.38
CA TRP A 408 -10.52 5.26 -26.44
C TRP A 408 -9.42 4.32 -25.92
N VAL A 409 -8.44 3.96 -26.75
CA VAL A 409 -7.27 3.20 -26.29
C VAL A 409 -6.55 3.96 -25.18
N GLY A 410 -6.25 5.24 -25.42
CA GLY A 410 -5.58 6.05 -24.41
C GLY A 410 -6.42 6.29 -23.16
N PHE A 411 -7.73 6.50 -23.32
CA PHE A 411 -8.66 6.60 -22.18
C PHE A 411 -8.71 5.32 -21.35
N GLY A 412 -8.65 4.14 -21.99
CA GLY A 412 -8.57 2.86 -21.30
C GLY A 412 -7.27 2.66 -20.53
N LEU A 413 -6.15 3.11 -21.08
CA LEU A 413 -4.85 3.11 -20.38
C LEU A 413 -4.85 4.06 -19.18
N PHE A 414 -5.41 5.25 -19.33
CA PHE A 414 -5.63 6.18 -18.22
C PHE A 414 -6.52 5.56 -17.13
N ALA A 415 -7.61 4.91 -17.51
CA ALA A 415 -8.51 4.22 -16.62
C ALA A 415 -7.81 3.09 -15.84
N ALA A 416 -6.99 2.29 -16.52
CA ALA A 416 -6.23 1.20 -15.90
C ALA A 416 -5.24 1.72 -14.85
N VAL A 417 -4.51 2.79 -15.17
CA VAL A 417 -3.60 3.46 -14.21
C VAL A 417 -4.37 3.97 -13.00
N LEU A 418 -5.52 4.60 -13.21
CA LEU A 418 -6.36 5.11 -12.13
C LEU A 418 -6.86 4.00 -11.20
N VAL A 419 -7.32 2.85 -11.74
CA VAL A 419 -7.74 1.69 -10.95
C VAL A 419 -6.59 1.19 -10.07
N TYR A 420 -5.39 1.05 -10.64
CA TYR A 420 -4.23 0.59 -9.88
C TYR A 420 -3.87 1.54 -8.74
N MET A 421 -3.87 2.85 -9.00
CA MET A 421 -3.58 3.87 -7.99
C MET A 421 -4.59 3.83 -6.83
N ILE A 422 -5.88 3.68 -7.13
CA ILE A 422 -6.92 3.59 -6.09
C ILE A 422 -6.77 2.28 -5.30
N ALA A 423 -6.56 1.15 -5.98
CA ALA A 423 -6.36 -0.13 -5.32
C ALA A 423 -5.12 -0.14 -4.42
N GLY A 424 -4.07 0.59 -4.78
CA GLY A 424 -2.83 0.76 -4.02
C GLY A 424 -2.98 1.47 -2.67
N ILE A 425 -4.13 2.10 -2.38
CA ILE A 425 -4.42 2.68 -1.06
C ILE A 425 -4.44 1.58 0.01
N ALA A 426 -5.07 0.45 -0.30
CA ALA A 426 -5.25 -0.66 0.63
C ALA A 426 -4.60 -1.97 0.16
N ASN A 427 -3.59 -1.90 -0.69
CA ASN A 427 -2.81 -3.06 -1.13
C ASN A 427 -1.38 -2.66 -1.51
N ASP A 428 -0.51 -3.65 -1.56
CA ASP A 428 0.89 -3.49 -1.92
C ASP A 428 1.09 -3.47 -3.44
N SER A 429 1.96 -2.60 -3.92
CA SER A 429 2.53 -2.75 -5.25
C SER A 429 3.51 -3.93 -5.24
N ASN A 430 3.38 -4.85 -6.18
CA ASN A 430 4.13 -6.11 -6.16
C ASN A 430 4.73 -6.44 -7.52
N VAL A 431 5.73 -7.31 -7.53
CA VAL A 431 6.48 -7.71 -8.73
C VAL A 431 5.59 -8.36 -9.80
N CYS A 432 4.46 -8.94 -9.44
CA CYS A 432 3.57 -9.61 -10.39
C CYS A 432 2.72 -8.63 -11.20
N THR A 433 2.33 -7.50 -10.61
CA THR A 433 1.37 -6.55 -11.22
C THR A 433 2.00 -5.20 -11.58
N ALA A 434 3.02 -4.77 -10.85
CA ALA A 434 3.69 -3.48 -11.08
C ALA A 434 4.27 -3.34 -12.51
N PRO A 435 4.93 -4.35 -13.13
CA PRO A 435 5.42 -4.21 -14.50
C PRO A 435 4.29 -3.91 -15.51
N VAL A 436 3.11 -4.52 -15.32
CA VAL A 436 1.93 -4.28 -16.16
C VAL A 436 1.43 -2.85 -15.99
N PHE A 437 1.35 -2.37 -14.74
CA PHE A 437 1.00 -0.99 -14.43
C PHE A 437 1.97 0.02 -15.09
N TRP A 438 3.27 -0.15 -14.91
CA TRP A 438 4.28 0.75 -15.49
C TRP A 438 4.28 0.71 -17.02
N GLY A 439 4.04 -0.48 -17.61
CA GLY A 439 3.86 -0.65 -19.05
C GLY A 439 2.63 0.12 -19.56
N MET A 440 1.48 0.00 -18.88
CA MET A 440 0.26 0.72 -19.22
C MET A 440 0.42 2.24 -19.05
N LEU A 441 1.10 2.69 -17.99
CA LEU A 441 1.41 4.10 -17.77
C LEU A 441 2.30 4.67 -18.87
N GLY A 442 3.38 3.96 -19.23
CA GLY A 442 4.27 4.36 -20.30
C GLY A 442 3.57 4.43 -21.66
N LEU A 443 2.71 3.43 -21.95
CA LEU A 443 1.89 3.42 -23.15
C LEU A 443 0.87 4.57 -23.16
N GLY A 444 0.25 4.84 -22.01
CA GLY A 444 -0.68 5.96 -21.82
C GLY A 444 -0.02 7.31 -22.06
N LEU A 445 1.20 7.51 -21.55
CA LEU A 445 2.00 8.71 -21.83
C LEU A 445 2.31 8.87 -23.32
N ALA A 446 2.66 7.77 -24.01
CA ALA A 446 2.93 7.77 -25.42
C ALA A 446 1.68 8.17 -26.25
N VAL A 447 0.51 7.56 -25.91
CA VAL A 447 -0.76 7.88 -26.59
C VAL A 447 -1.19 9.31 -26.30
N ASN A 448 -1.07 9.79 -25.05
CA ASN A 448 -1.36 11.17 -24.70
C ASN A 448 -0.53 12.16 -25.55
N ARG A 449 0.77 11.90 -25.71
CA ARG A 449 1.65 12.71 -26.56
C ARG A 449 1.24 12.67 -28.03
N MET A 450 0.84 11.50 -28.54
CA MET A 450 0.36 11.35 -29.92
C MET A 450 -0.92 12.16 -30.16
N LEU A 451 -1.90 12.08 -29.24
CA LEU A 451 -3.16 12.81 -29.34
C LEU A 451 -2.95 14.33 -29.28
N VAL A 452 -2.10 14.81 -28.36
CA VAL A 452 -1.76 16.24 -28.29
C VAL A 452 -1.16 16.75 -29.60
N LYS A 453 -0.25 15.97 -30.20
CA LYS A 453 0.38 16.34 -31.48
C LYS A 453 -0.59 16.26 -32.65
N LYS A 454 -1.41 15.21 -32.73
CA LYS A 454 -2.36 14.96 -33.82
C LYS A 454 -3.44 16.03 -33.89
N GLU A 455 -4.01 16.42 -32.76
CA GLU A 455 -5.11 17.37 -32.69
C GLU A 455 -4.67 18.81 -32.38
N ASN A 456 -3.36 19.09 -32.33
CA ASN A 456 -2.78 20.39 -31.97
C ASN A 456 -3.39 20.97 -30.68
N LEU A 457 -3.66 20.09 -29.70
CA LEU A 457 -4.21 20.49 -28.42
C LEU A 457 -3.22 21.44 -27.71
N PHE A 458 -3.74 22.50 -27.13
CA PHE A 458 -2.98 23.50 -26.36
C PHE A 458 -2.12 24.51 -27.19
N VAL A 459 -2.06 24.41 -28.52
CA VAL A 459 -1.32 25.38 -29.35
C VAL A 459 -1.95 26.78 -29.23
N LYS A 460 -3.29 26.87 -29.14
CA LYS A 460 -4.00 28.14 -28.95
C LYS A 460 -3.77 28.78 -27.58
N GLU A 461 -3.58 27.98 -26.52
CA GLU A 461 -3.34 28.52 -25.17
C GLU A 461 -1.97 29.20 -25.07
N THR A 462 -0.95 28.65 -25.75
CA THR A 462 0.39 29.25 -25.81
C THR A 462 0.39 30.55 -26.63
N ALA A 463 -0.42 30.63 -27.67
CA ALA A 463 -0.55 31.86 -28.50
C ALA A 463 -1.28 32.96 -27.72
N VAL A 464 -2.38 32.63 -27.01
CA VAL A 464 -3.13 33.61 -26.21
C VAL A 464 -2.32 34.10 -25.01
N SER A 465 -1.53 33.21 -24.35
CA SER A 465 -0.63 33.64 -23.29
C SER A 465 0.53 34.47 -23.79
N ALA A 466 1.07 34.19 -25.00
CA ALA A 466 2.11 35.00 -25.62
C ALA A 466 1.58 36.36 -26.06
N GLU A 467 0.35 36.46 -26.58
CA GLU A 467 -0.31 37.72 -26.89
C GLU A 467 -0.64 38.54 -25.65
N SER A 468 -1.07 37.92 -24.55
CA SER A 468 -1.31 38.61 -23.30
C SER A 468 -0.02 39.12 -22.65
N ASP A 469 1.06 38.37 -22.70
CA ASP A 469 2.38 38.79 -22.21
C ASP A 469 2.98 39.93 -23.09
N THR A 470 2.68 39.92 -24.38
CA THR A 470 3.10 40.99 -25.31
C THR A 470 2.26 42.26 -25.10
N ALA A 471 0.95 42.11 -24.86
CA ALA A 471 0.05 43.22 -24.54
C ALA A 471 0.37 43.85 -23.17
N VAL A 472 0.74 43.07 -22.17
CA VAL A 472 1.19 43.56 -20.86
C VAL A 472 2.56 44.27 -20.98
N LYS A 473 3.47 43.82 -21.85
CA LYS A 473 4.73 44.48 -22.09
C LYS A 473 4.58 45.79 -22.91
N GLN A 474 3.53 45.90 -23.72
CA GLN A 474 3.24 47.14 -24.48
C GLN A 474 2.40 48.16 -23.69
N SER A 475 1.77 47.78 -22.59
CA SER A 475 0.97 48.66 -21.73
C SER A 475 1.72 49.27 -20.54
N ILE A 476 3.05 49.06 -20.47
CA ILE A 476 3.89 49.83 -19.54
C ILE A 476 4.09 51.21 -20.17
N PRO A 477 3.55 52.29 -19.58
CA PRO A 477 3.67 53.63 -20.15
C PRO A 477 5.15 54.03 -20.19
N LYS A 478 5.57 54.67 -21.33
CA LYS A 478 6.87 55.33 -21.51
C LYS A 478 7.10 56.51 -20.54
N ALA A 479 6.66 56.41 -19.29
CA ALA A 479 6.85 57.45 -18.28
C ALA A 479 8.20 57.33 -17.51
N ALA A 480 9.01 56.32 -17.81
CA ALA A 480 10.29 56.10 -17.12
C ALA A 480 11.53 56.53 -17.94
N GLU A 481 11.35 57.02 -19.18
CA GLU A 481 12.47 57.44 -20.02
C GLU A 481 12.74 58.95 -20.01
N SER A 482 11.81 59.75 -19.46
CA SER A 482 12.00 61.21 -19.32
C SER A 482 12.70 61.62 -18.02
N ALA A 483 12.83 60.70 -17.05
CA ALA A 483 13.50 60.99 -15.78
C ALA A 483 15.01 60.71 -15.74
N LYS A 484 15.58 60.20 -16.87
CA LYS A 484 17.04 59.96 -16.99
C LYS A 484 17.80 61.00 -17.83
N ALA A 485 17.09 61.99 -18.40
CA ALA A 485 17.70 63.04 -19.20
C ALA A 485 18.08 64.30 -18.40
N ASP A 486 17.52 64.51 -17.19
CA ASP A 486 17.77 65.69 -16.38
C ASP A 486 18.84 65.55 -15.27
N THR A 487 19.53 64.40 -15.20
CA THR A 487 20.59 64.19 -14.19
C THR A 487 22.00 64.11 -14.81
N ALA A 488 22.15 64.42 -16.11
CA ALA A 488 23.43 64.36 -16.81
C ALA A 488 24.06 65.73 -17.11
N GLN A 489 23.54 66.83 -16.51
CA GLN A 489 24.08 68.19 -16.78
C GLN A 489 24.61 68.96 -15.56
N THR A 490 24.89 68.29 -14.43
CA THR A 490 25.47 69.01 -13.31
C THR A 490 26.53 68.16 -12.61
N VAL A 491 27.62 67.81 -13.26
CA VAL A 491 28.94 67.59 -12.63
C VAL A 491 29.98 67.51 -13.78
N GLN A 492 30.33 68.66 -14.33
CA GLN A 492 31.63 68.92 -14.88
C GLN A 492 32.21 70.05 -14.05
N ASN A 493 33.00 69.70 -13.07
CA ASN A 493 34.18 70.44 -12.63
C ASN A 493 34.63 69.88 -11.25
N THR A 494 35.64 69.12 -11.29
CA THR A 494 36.88 69.32 -10.46
C THR A 494 37.87 68.21 -10.77
N GLN A 495 38.99 68.70 -11.12
CA GLN A 495 40.25 68.04 -11.49
C GLN A 495 40.85 67.22 -10.31
N GLY A 496 41.60 66.17 -10.69
CA GLY A 496 42.95 66.14 -10.19
C GLY A 496 43.45 64.77 -9.72
N ALA A 497 44.45 64.29 -10.44
CA ALA A 497 45.59 63.47 -9.99
C ALA A 497 45.27 62.04 -9.51
N GLY A 498 45.75 61.04 -10.13
CA GLY A 498 47.07 60.56 -10.26
C GLY A 498 47.15 59.06 -10.24
N VAL A 499 47.80 58.53 -11.21
CA VAL A 499 48.90 57.57 -11.22
C VAL A 499 48.54 56.05 -11.23
N THR A 500 48.84 55.48 -12.39
CA THR A 500 49.61 54.30 -12.82
C THR A 500 49.05 52.88 -12.61
N GLU A 501 48.92 52.28 -13.74
CA GLU A 501 49.61 51.10 -14.33
C GLU A 501 49.41 49.76 -13.63
N SER A 502 49.14 48.68 -14.28
CA SER A 502 49.64 48.04 -15.50
C SER A 502 48.78 46.81 -15.79
N SER A 503 48.33 46.63 -16.99
CA SER A 503 48.82 45.73 -18.04
C SER A 503 48.98 44.27 -17.56
N VAL A 504 48.50 43.26 -18.22
CA VAL A 504 48.82 42.71 -19.53
C VAL A 504 48.02 41.44 -19.85
N ARG A 505 47.38 41.40 -21.00
CA ARG A 505 47.35 40.39 -22.04
C ARG A 505 47.02 38.89 -21.71
N LYS A 506 45.98 38.41 -22.30
CA LYS A 506 45.78 37.73 -23.62
C LYS A 506 46.29 36.28 -23.75
N LYS A 507 45.40 35.50 -24.31
CA LYS A 507 45.48 34.44 -25.34
C LYS A 507 45.30 33.02 -24.83
N SER A 508 44.29 32.36 -25.25
CA SER A 508 43.96 31.64 -26.49
C SER A 508 44.58 30.25 -26.60
N SER A 509 43.71 29.34 -26.92
CA SER A 509 43.84 28.28 -27.90
C SER A 509 44.09 26.86 -27.36
N LYS A 510 43.10 26.04 -27.61
CA LYS A 510 43.04 24.97 -28.63
C LYS A 510 43.83 23.68 -28.37
N LYS A 511 43.05 22.61 -28.34
CA LYS A 511 43.22 21.40 -29.17
C LYS A 511 44.02 20.21 -28.67
N GLN A 512 43.36 19.07 -28.84
CA GLN A 512 43.82 17.74 -29.23
C GLN A 512 44.22 16.83 -28.08
N SER A 513 43.61 15.73 -27.93
CA SER A 513 43.24 14.56 -28.73
C SER A 513 44.02 13.33 -28.29
N ARG A 514 43.26 12.31 -28.13
CA ARG A 514 43.57 10.93 -28.51
C ARG A 514 44.42 10.04 -27.63
N LYS A 515 43.76 8.96 -27.30
CA LYS A 515 44.20 7.57 -27.50
C LYS A 515 44.78 6.76 -26.36
N GLN A 516 44.07 5.71 -26.17
CA GLN A 516 44.50 4.31 -26.11
C GLN A 516 44.83 3.78 -24.71
N ARG A 517 44.19 2.80 -24.40
CA ARG A 517 44.10 1.34 -24.63
C ARG A 517 44.47 0.55 -23.41
N LYS A 518 43.51 -0.29 -23.09
CA LYS A 518 43.69 -1.74 -22.92
C LYS A 518 44.40 -2.25 -21.67
N ASN A 519 43.70 -3.11 -21.08
CA ASN A 519 43.97 -4.47 -20.63
C ASN A 519 43.94 -4.71 -19.13
N GLN A 520 43.08 -5.62 -18.84
CA GLN A 520 43.28 -6.89 -18.14
C GLN A 520 43.27 -6.76 -16.59
N LYS A 521 42.47 -7.41 -15.89
CA LYS A 521 41.99 -8.81 -15.94
C LYS A 521 40.58 -8.87 -15.36
#